data_8f676929a6fcf13f0620f03478ae49aa
#
_entry.id   8f676929a6fcf13f0620f03478ae49aa
#
_cell.length_a   1.000
_cell.length_b   1.000
_cell.length_c   1.000
_cell.angle_alpha   90.00
_cell.angle_beta   90.00
_cell.angle_gamma   90.00
#
_symmetry.space_group_name_H-M   'P 1'
#
loop_
_entity.id
_entity.type
_entity.pdbx_description
1 polymer ?
#
loop_
_entity_poly.entity_id
_entity_poly.type
_entity_poly.pdbx_seq_one_letter_code
_entity_poly.pdbx_strand_id
1 'polypeptide(L)'
;MKKIIAKEQLCMGCGLCEVYCTVSHSKTKDIIKAYNREQPRPTSRVNLEIHKPVSFAIQCRHCEDAPCVNACLSGAMTKDEESDLVIHDCERCIGCWTCIMVCPYGAIKMDSSGKAVSKCDLCSDLNEPACVSNCPNNALIYKEVK
;
A
#
# COMPACT_ATOMS: atom_id res chain seq x y z
N MET A 1 -7.17 -9.35 13.29
CA MET A 1 -6.27 -8.57 12.39
C MET A 1 -6.84 -7.19 12.11
N LYS A 2 -6.03 -6.13 12.22
CA LYS A 2 -6.45 -4.78 11.82
C LYS A 2 -6.28 -4.58 10.31
N LYS A 3 -7.27 -3.98 9.67
CA LYS A 3 -7.26 -3.67 8.23
C LYS A 3 -7.70 -2.23 7.97
N ILE A 4 -7.25 -1.66 6.87
CA ILE A 4 -7.74 -0.37 6.38
C ILE A 4 -8.99 -0.62 5.55
N ILE A 5 -10.06 0.10 5.85
CA ILE A 5 -11.31 0.07 5.10
C ILE A 5 -11.54 1.43 4.49
N ALA A 6 -11.78 1.46 3.18
CA ALA A 6 -12.15 2.67 2.46
C ALA A 6 -13.67 2.82 2.41
N LYS A 7 -14.16 4.02 2.75
CA LYS A 7 -15.56 4.44 2.60
C LYS A 7 -15.66 5.38 1.40
N GLU A 8 -16.19 4.88 0.30
CA GLU A 8 -16.34 5.64 -0.95
C GLU A 8 -17.22 6.89 -0.78
N GLN A 9 -18.26 6.81 0.07
CA GLN A 9 -19.18 7.93 0.31
C GLN A 9 -18.51 9.14 0.97
N LEU A 10 -17.38 8.92 1.65
CA LEU A 10 -16.63 9.98 2.36
C LEU A 10 -15.38 10.42 1.62
N CYS A 11 -14.98 9.70 0.59
CA CYS A 11 -13.77 10.03 -0.17
C CYS A 11 -14.03 11.20 -1.13
N MET A 12 -13.30 12.28 -0.93
CA MET A 12 -13.37 13.47 -1.80
C MET A 12 -12.33 13.46 -2.93
N GLY A 13 -11.50 12.42 -3.05
CA GLY A 13 -10.47 12.32 -4.08
C GLY A 13 -9.31 13.30 -3.92
N CYS A 14 -8.98 13.74 -2.71
CA CYS A 14 -7.98 14.78 -2.46
C CYS A 14 -6.52 14.34 -2.69
N GLY A 15 -6.21 13.04 -2.73
CA GLY A 15 -4.87 12.50 -2.96
C GLY A 15 -3.93 12.52 -1.75
N LEU A 16 -4.33 13.04 -0.60
CA LEU A 16 -3.47 13.12 0.59
C LEU A 16 -3.02 11.73 1.09
N CYS A 17 -3.84 10.70 0.92
CA CYS A 17 -3.48 9.33 1.27
C CYS A 17 -2.25 8.84 0.48
N GLU A 18 -2.13 9.18 -0.81
CA GLU A 18 -0.97 8.83 -1.63
C GLU A 18 0.26 9.66 -1.23
N VAL A 19 0.07 10.95 -0.98
CA VAL A 19 1.15 11.86 -0.56
C VAL A 19 1.77 11.38 0.75
N TYR A 20 0.96 11.18 1.78
CA TYR A 20 1.46 10.75 3.09
C TYR A 20 1.99 9.31 3.10
N CYS A 21 1.45 8.44 2.26
CA CYS A 21 2.02 7.11 2.05
C CYS A 21 3.44 7.20 1.46
N THR A 22 3.64 8.03 0.44
CA THR A 22 4.95 8.30 -0.16
C THR A 22 5.93 8.85 0.87
N VAL A 23 5.52 9.83 1.65
CA VAL A 23 6.35 10.45 2.70
C VAL A 23 6.71 9.46 3.79
N SER A 24 5.74 8.67 4.25
CA SER A 24 5.96 7.65 5.29
C SER A 24 7.00 6.60 4.87
N HIS A 25 7.10 6.30 3.57
CA HIS A 25 8.07 5.34 3.03
C HIS A 25 9.32 6.02 2.43
N SER A 26 9.45 7.33 2.58
CA SER A 26 10.65 8.07 2.19
C SER A 26 11.75 7.95 3.23
N LYS A 27 12.99 8.19 2.81
CA LYS A 27 14.15 8.21 3.72
C LYS A 27 14.12 9.43 4.64
N THR A 28 13.69 10.56 4.11
CA THR A 28 13.71 11.86 4.81
C THR A 28 12.49 12.11 5.68
N LYS A 29 11.40 11.39 5.48
CA LYS A 29 10.11 11.58 6.19
C LYS A 29 9.58 13.03 6.13
N ASP A 30 10.02 13.78 5.14
CA ASP A 30 9.68 15.18 4.91
C ASP A 30 9.06 15.34 3.52
N ILE A 31 7.89 15.99 3.43
CA ILE A 31 7.12 16.12 2.19
C ILE A 31 7.96 16.76 1.09
N ILE A 32 8.60 17.91 1.39
CA ILE A 32 9.33 18.67 0.38
C ILE A 32 10.55 17.89 -0.11
N LYS A 33 11.30 17.29 0.82
CA LYS A 33 12.50 16.52 0.48
C LYS A 33 12.18 15.22 -0.24
N ALA A 34 11.14 14.50 0.19
CA ALA A 34 10.71 13.25 -0.44
C ALA A 34 10.30 13.47 -1.91
N TYR A 35 9.64 14.60 -2.21
CA TYR A 35 9.19 14.87 -3.56
C TYR A 35 10.24 15.56 -4.46
N ASN A 36 11.11 16.38 -3.89
CA ASN A 36 12.05 17.21 -4.67
C ASN A 36 13.48 16.65 -4.72
N ARG A 37 13.91 15.91 -3.71
CA ARG A 37 15.32 15.50 -3.56
C ARG A 37 15.57 14.01 -3.63
N GLU A 38 14.58 13.17 -3.30
CA GLU A 38 14.77 11.72 -3.34
C GLU A 38 14.64 11.19 -4.78
N GLN A 39 15.68 10.47 -5.22
CA GLN A 39 15.71 9.79 -6.50
C GLN A 39 16.25 8.35 -6.29
N PRO A 40 15.51 7.32 -6.69
CA PRO A 40 14.12 7.39 -7.19
C PRO A 40 13.13 7.80 -6.08
N ARG A 41 12.05 8.49 -6.48
CA ARG A 41 10.99 8.87 -5.53
C ARG A 41 10.29 7.62 -4.99
N PRO A 42 10.03 7.53 -3.67
CA PRO A 42 9.27 6.41 -3.11
C PRO A 42 7.90 6.28 -3.78
N THR A 43 7.50 5.05 -4.07
CA THR A 43 6.19 4.77 -4.67
C THR A 43 5.12 4.71 -3.59
N SER A 44 4.01 5.42 -3.78
CA SER A 44 2.84 5.27 -2.92
C SER A 44 2.32 3.84 -2.96
N ARG A 45 2.05 3.26 -1.79
CA ARG A 45 1.47 1.91 -1.63
C ARG A 45 -0.06 1.92 -1.56
N VAL A 46 -0.64 3.11 -1.60
CA VAL A 46 -2.07 3.37 -1.79
C VAL A 46 -2.28 3.83 -3.22
N ASN A 47 -3.39 3.47 -3.82
CA ASN A 47 -3.82 3.93 -5.14
C ASN A 47 -5.17 4.63 -5.01
N LEU A 48 -5.25 5.89 -5.39
CA LEU A 48 -6.51 6.63 -5.41
C LEU A 48 -7.17 6.51 -6.78
N GLU A 49 -8.32 5.85 -6.82
CA GLU A 49 -9.14 5.77 -8.02
C GLU A 49 -10.21 6.86 -8.00
N ILE A 50 -10.29 7.63 -9.08
CA ILE A 50 -11.24 8.73 -9.23
C ILE A 50 -12.07 8.49 -10.48
N HIS A 51 -13.30 8.03 -10.29
CA HIS A 51 -14.32 7.87 -11.33
C HIS A 51 -15.55 8.66 -10.91
N LYS A 52 -15.58 9.95 -11.24
CA LYS A 52 -16.68 10.84 -10.81
C LYS A 52 -18.06 10.25 -11.11
N PRO A 53 -19.01 10.24 -10.16
CA PRO A 53 -18.97 10.94 -8.87
C PRO A 53 -18.29 10.18 -7.71
N VAL A 54 -17.78 8.98 -7.95
CA VAL A 54 -17.20 8.11 -6.93
C VAL A 54 -15.67 8.22 -6.93
N SER A 55 -15.06 8.26 -5.74
CA SER A 55 -13.63 8.10 -5.56
C SER A 55 -13.35 7.25 -4.32
N PHE A 56 -12.28 6.46 -4.35
CA PHE A 56 -11.86 5.66 -3.21
C PHE A 56 -10.38 5.27 -3.31
N ALA A 57 -9.78 5.01 -2.17
CA ALA A 57 -8.39 4.57 -2.08
C ALA A 57 -8.31 3.03 -2.03
N ILE A 58 -7.45 2.47 -2.86
CA ILE A 58 -7.15 1.04 -2.91
C ILE A 58 -5.79 0.81 -2.26
N GLN A 59 -5.73 -0.12 -1.33
CA GLN A 59 -4.51 -0.61 -0.71
C GLN A 59 -4.57 -2.13 -0.54
N CYS A 60 -3.45 -2.75 -0.19
CA CYS A 60 -3.42 -4.19 0.04
C CYS A 60 -4.39 -4.58 1.17
N ARG A 61 -5.20 -5.61 0.91
CA ARG A 61 -6.18 -6.12 1.87
C ARG A 61 -5.64 -7.22 2.78
N HIS A 62 -4.38 -7.62 2.58
CA HIS A 62 -3.77 -8.74 3.31
C HIS A 62 -4.71 -9.95 3.37
N CYS A 63 -5.02 -10.48 2.18
CA CYS A 63 -6.01 -11.55 2.00
C CYS A 63 -5.68 -12.77 2.85
N GLU A 64 -6.69 -13.46 3.34
CA GLU A 64 -6.53 -14.73 4.05
C GLU A 64 -5.94 -15.80 3.14
N ASP A 65 -6.58 -16.02 1.99
CA ASP A 65 -5.98 -16.74 0.86
C ASP A 65 -5.38 -15.70 -0.10
N ALA A 66 -4.05 -15.55 -0.05
CA ALA A 66 -3.33 -14.51 -0.77
C ALA A 66 -2.80 -15.02 -2.12
N PRO A 67 -3.46 -14.74 -3.25
CA PRO A 67 -3.01 -15.22 -4.56
C PRO A 67 -1.59 -14.76 -4.90
N CYS A 68 -1.19 -13.58 -4.42
CA CYS A 68 0.15 -13.05 -4.65
C CYS A 68 1.25 -13.83 -3.91
N VAL A 69 0.94 -14.48 -2.79
CA VAL A 69 1.86 -15.38 -2.08
C VAL A 69 2.00 -16.68 -2.86
N ASN A 70 0.86 -17.28 -3.23
CA ASN A 70 0.83 -18.56 -3.95
C ASN A 70 1.51 -18.48 -5.33
N ALA A 71 1.43 -17.32 -5.99
CA ALA A 71 2.00 -17.10 -7.31
C ALA A 71 3.45 -16.58 -7.30
N CYS A 72 4.05 -16.33 -6.14
CA CYS A 72 5.38 -15.78 -6.05
C CYS A 72 6.47 -16.81 -6.33
N LEU A 73 7.12 -16.71 -7.48
CA LEU A 73 8.14 -17.68 -7.92
C LEU A 73 9.39 -17.69 -7.06
N SER A 74 9.79 -16.54 -6.51
CA SER A 74 10.99 -16.39 -5.69
C SER A 74 10.74 -16.56 -4.19
N GLY A 75 9.46 -16.70 -3.77
CA GLY A 75 9.09 -16.69 -2.36
C GLY A 75 9.34 -15.36 -1.65
N ALA A 76 9.43 -14.25 -2.40
CA ALA A 76 9.56 -12.91 -1.84
C ALA A 76 8.28 -12.41 -1.18
N MET A 77 7.12 -12.95 -1.60
CA MET A 77 5.84 -12.72 -0.94
C MET A 77 5.57 -13.86 0.05
N THR A 78 5.38 -13.51 1.30
CA THR A 78 5.08 -14.46 2.37
C THR A 78 3.90 -13.97 3.18
N LYS A 79 3.16 -14.89 3.78
CA LYS A 79 2.15 -14.56 4.78
C LYS A 79 2.73 -14.88 6.15
N ASP A 80 2.72 -13.89 7.02
CA ASP A 80 3.15 -14.05 8.40
C ASP A 80 2.01 -14.61 9.23
N GLU A 81 2.25 -15.74 9.91
CA GLU A 81 1.23 -16.46 10.67
C GLU A 81 0.81 -15.76 11.96
N GLU A 82 1.69 -14.94 12.55
CA GLU A 82 1.40 -14.23 13.80
C GLU A 82 0.58 -12.96 13.56
N SER A 83 0.99 -12.15 12.58
CA SER A 83 0.33 -10.88 12.27
C SER A 83 -0.77 -10.99 11.23
N ASP A 84 -0.85 -12.13 10.50
CA ASP A 84 -1.76 -12.35 9.35
C ASP A 84 -1.46 -11.41 8.16
N LEU A 85 -0.32 -10.72 8.19
CA LEU A 85 0.09 -9.80 7.15
C LEU A 85 0.76 -10.53 5.99
N VAL A 86 0.47 -10.08 4.79
CA VAL A 86 1.27 -10.44 3.61
C VAL A 86 2.46 -9.50 3.56
N ILE A 87 3.66 -10.06 3.67
CA ILE A 87 4.93 -9.33 3.69
C ILE A 87 5.62 -9.49 2.34
N HIS A 88 6.36 -8.47 1.94
CA HIS A 88 7.19 -8.48 0.72
C HIS A 88 8.64 -8.21 1.08
N ASP A 89 9.51 -9.14 0.69
CA ASP A 89 10.96 -9.03 0.80
C ASP A 89 11.56 -8.55 -0.53
N CYS A 90 12.03 -7.30 -0.54
CA CYS A 90 12.61 -6.68 -1.72
C CYS A 90 13.90 -7.36 -2.19
N GLU A 91 14.69 -7.95 -1.28
CA GLU A 91 15.97 -8.59 -1.62
C GLU A 91 15.77 -9.91 -2.36
N ARG A 92 14.70 -10.62 -2.02
CA ARG A 92 14.32 -11.88 -2.68
C ARG A 92 13.49 -11.68 -3.95
N CYS A 93 12.99 -10.46 -4.18
CA CYS A 93 12.14 -10.15 -5.32
C CYS A 93 12.94 -10.12 -6.62
N ILE A 94 12.53 -10.91 -7.60
CA ILE A 94 13.16 -10.97 -8.94
C ILE A 94 12.46 -10.08 -9.97
N GLY A 95 11.42 -9.35 -9.60
CA GLY A 95 10.69 -8.45 -10.51
C GLY A 95 9.93 -9.17 -11.62
N CYS A 96 9.36 -10.36 -11.35
CA CYS A 96 8.61 -11.10 -12.36
C CYS A 96 7.18 -10.59 -12.57
N TRP A 97 6.70 -9.66 -11.74
CA TRP A 97 5.39 -8.99 -11.80
C TRP A 97 4.16 -9.90 -11.68
N THR A 98 4.33 -11.20 -11.48
CA THR A 98 3.23 -12.15 -11.37
C THR A 98 2.24 -11.77 -10.27
N CYS A 99 2.74 -11.29 -9.12
CA CYS A 99 1.90 -10.84 -7.99
C CYS A 99 0.99 -9.64 -8.36
N ILE A 100 1.44 -8.76 -9.27
CA ILE A 100 0.62 -7.65 -9.77
C ILE A 100 -0.54 -8.19 -10.59
N MET A 101 -0.27 -9.17 -11.47
CA MET A 101 -1.28 -9.73 -12.37
C MET A 101 -2.35 -10.56 -11.65
N VAL A 102 -1.97 -11.25 -10.58
CA VAL A 102 -2.92 -12.10 -9.84
C VAL A 102 -3.67 -11.37 -8.73
N CYS A 103 -3.30 -10.13 -8.43
CA CYS A 103 -3.98 -9.36 -7.40
C CYS A 103 -5.38 -8.91 -7.86
N PRO A 104 -6.48 -9.43 -7.27
CA PRO A 104 -7.83 -9.09 -7.71
C PRO A 104 -8.23 -7.64 -7.43
N TYR A 105 -7.45 -6.95 -6.59
CA TYR A 105 -7.73 -5.55 -6.19
C TYR A 105 -6.80 -4.53 -6.86
N GLY A 106 -5.82 -4.96 -7.67
CA GLY A 106 -4.84 -4.05 -8.26
C GLY A 106 -4.01 -3.28 -7.21
N ALA A 107 -3.81 -3.86 -6.03
CA ALA A 107 -3.20 -3.19 -4.88
C ALA A 107 -1.66 -3.29 -4.83
N ILE A 108 -1.05 -3.91 -5.83
CA ILE A 108 0.40 -4.08 -5.93
C ILE A 108 0.88 -3.33 -7.17
N LYS A 109 1.94 -2.55 -7.02
CA LYS A 109 2.54 -1.76 -8.10
C LYS A 109 4.02 -2.09 -8.27
N MET A 110 4.59 -1.75 -9.41
CA MET A 110 6.05 -1.67 -9.53
C MET A 110 6.58 -0.56 -8.62
N ASP A 111 7.70 -0.79 -7.99
CA ASP A 111 8.39 0.27 -7.27
C ASP A 111 9.06 1.26 -8.24
N SER A 112 9.52 2.37 -7.71
CA SER A 112 10.17 3.41 -8.52
C SER A 112 11.54 3.00 -9.08
N SER A 113 12.15 1.92 -8.58
CA SER A 113 13.39 1.35 -9.12
C SER A 113 13.16 0.46 -10.34
N GLY A 114 11.93 -0.02 -10.53
CA GLY A 114 11.56 -0.99 -11.56
C GLY A 114 12.15 -2.39 -11.36
N LYS A 115 12.64 -2.69 -10.16
CA LYS A 115 13.28 -4.00 -9.84
C LYS A 115 12.42 -4.87 -8.93
N ALA A 116 11.57 -4.26 -8.14
CA ALA A 116 10.73 -4.93 -7.16
C ALA A 116 9.29 -4.39 -7.20
N VAL A 117 8.42 -4.95 -6.40
CA VAL A 117 7.06 -4.46 -6.23
C VAL A 117 6.92 -3.60 -4.98
N SER A 118 5.94 -2.72 -5.00
CA SER A 118 5.52 -1.92 -3.87
C SER A 118 4.10 -2.30 -3.48
N LYS A 119 3.89 -2.65 -2.22
CA LYS A 119 2.56 -2.95 -1.66
C LYS A 119 2.44 -2.42 -0.23
N CYS A 120 1.21 -2.18 0.19
CA CYS A 120 0.92 -1.72 1.55
C CYS A 120 1.39 -2.74 2.60
N ASP A 121 2.04 -2.24 3.65
CA ASP A 121 2.52 -2.97 4.83
C ASP A 121 1.81 -2.52 6.11
N LEU A 122 0.73 -1.74 5.98
CA LEU A 122 -0.03 -1.11 7.06
C LEU A 122 0.80 -0.14 7.92
N CYS A 123 1.97 0.31 7.43
CA CYS A 123 2.92 1.13 8.18
C CYS A 123 3.20 0.51 9.56
N SER A 124 3.69 -0.74 9.57
CA SER A 124 3.88 -1.55 10.79
C SER A 124 4.79 -0.89 11.84
N ASP A 125 5.58 0.10 11.44
CA ASP A 125 6.41 0.95 12.29
C ASP A 125 5.65 2.10 12.98
N LEU A 126 4.39 2.31 12.61
CA LEU A 126 3.54 3.37 13.16
C LEU A 126 2.35 2.76 13.93
N ASN A 127 1.82 3.50 14.90
CA ASN A 127 0.61 3.11 15.63
C ASN A 127 -0.64 3.07 14.74
N GLU A 128 -0.67 3.95 13.74
CA GLU A 128 -1.75 4.06 12.76
C GLU A 128 -1.16 4.36 11.38
N PRO A 129 -1.69 3.75 10.31
CA PRO A 129 -1.22 4.01 8.95
C PRO A 129 -1.30 5.50 8.56
N ALA A 130 -0.24 6.04 7.97
CA ALA A 130 -0.14 7.45 7.62
C ALA A 130 -1.28 7.95 6.71
N CYS A 131 -1.79 7.09 5.83
CA CYS A 131 -2.92 7.42 4.96
C CYS A 131 -4.25 7.56 5.73
N VAL A 132 -4.39 6.85 6.85
CA VAL A 132 -5.59 6.94 7.72
C VAL A 132 -5.54 8.21 8.55
N SER A 133 -4.45 8.42 9.30
CA SER A 133 -4.28 9.57 10.19
C SER A 133 -4.33 10.93 9.47
N ASN A 134 -4.00 10.95 8.17
CA ASN A 134 -4.03 12.17 7.36
C ASN A 134 -5.21 12.26 6.39
N CYS A 135 -6.21 11.39 6.52
CA CYS A 135 -7.43 11.47 5.73
C CYS A 135 -8.38 12.54 6.29
N PRO A 136 -8.59 13.68 5.61
CA PRO A 136 -9.32 14.81 6.19
C PRO A 136 -10.81 14.49 6.43
N ASN A 137 -11.36 13.56 5.68
CA ASN A 137 -12.78 13.22 5.74
C ASN A 137 -13.06 11.86 6.40
N ASN A 138 -12.04 11.25 7.03
CA ASN A 138 -12.12 9.92 7.63
C ASN A 138 -12.69 8.86 6.67
N ALA A 139 -12.36 8.99 5.39
CA ALA A 139 -12.74 8.02 4.37
C ALA A 139 -11.95 6.71 4.48
N LEU A 140 -10.78 6.74 5.12
CA LEU A 140 -9.99 5.57 5.47
C LEU A 140 -10.09 5.31 6.98
N ILE A 141 -10.40 4.08 7.35
CA ILE A 141 -10.56 3.67 8.75
C ILE A 141 -9.67 2.46 9.01
N TYR A 142 -8.92 2.51 10.10
CA TYR A 142 -8.09 1.40 10.57
C TYR A 142 -8.78 0.72 11.74
N LYS A 143 -9.29 -0.49 11.52
CA LYS A 143 -10.02 -1.23 12.55
C LYS A 143 -9.79 -2.73 12.47
N GLU A 144 -10.07 -3.40 13.58
CA GLU A 144 -10.10 -4.86 13.61
C GLU A 144 -11.26 -5.40 12.76
N VAL A 145 -10.92 -6.36 11.93
CA VAL A 145 -11.87 -7.14 11.13
C VAL A 145 -11.79 -8.58 11.64
N LYS A 146 -12.94 -9.09 12.07
CA LYS A 146 -13.10 -10.51 12.43
C LYS A 146 -13.17 -11.35 11.18
#